data_ec4e1d9533a99dabf6b581fadd94f8bb
#
_entry.id   ec4e1d9533a99dabf6b581fadd94f8bb
#
_cell.length_a   1.000
_cell.length_b   1.000
_cell.length_c   1.000
_cell.angle_alpha   90.00
_cell.angle_beta   90.00
_cell.angle_gamma   90.00
#
_symmetry.space_group_name_H-M   'P 1'
#
loop_
_entity.id
_entity.type
_entity.pdbx_description
1 polymer ?
#
loop_
_entity_poly.entity_id
_entity_poly.type
_entity_poly.pdbx_seq_one_letter_code
_entity_poly.pdbx_strand_id
1 'polypeptide(L)'
;MIRTIILLIASNIFMTLAWYGHLKHTDVPLWRMILISWGIAFFEYCLQVPANRFGFMNGFSGCQLKMTQEAITLVVFSVFAIIYLKEPFHWRYLVSFAFLFGAVYFMFKK
;
A
#
# COMPACT_ATOMS: atom_id res chain seq x y z
N MET A 1 5.98 -9.28 14.70
CA MET A 1 6.24 -9.13 13.26
C MET A 1 5.01 -9.42 12.40
N ILE A 2 4.35 -10.56 12.59
CA ILE A 2 3.17 -10.90 11.80
C ILE A 2 2.08 -9.86 11.95
N ARG A 3 1.87 -9.36 13.17
CA ARG A 3 0.87 -8.31 13.42
C ARG A 3 1.14 -7.08 12.58
N THR A 4 2.40 -6.65 12.53
CA THR A 4 2.80 -5.48 11.73
C THR A 4 2.51 -5.70 10.25
N ILE A 5 2.87 -6.86 9.73
CA ILE A 5 2.66 -7.17 8.30
C ILE A 5 1.18 -7.21 7.96
N ILE A 6 0.37 -7.87 8.81
CA ILE A 6 -1.08 -7.95 8.57
C ILE A 6 -1.71 -6.57 8.59
N LEU A 7 -1.33 -5.73 9.55
CA LEU A 7 -1.86 -4.36 9.62
C LEU A 7 -1.43 -3.53 8.42
N LEU A 8 -0.20 -3.70 7.95
CA LEU A 8 0.27 -2.98 6.77
C LEU A 8 -0.47 -3.41 5.51
N ILE A 9 -0.75 -4.71 5.37
CA ILE A 9 -1.52 -5.19 4.22
C ILE A 9 -2.93 -4.61 4.25
N ALA A 10 -3.60 -4.68 5.39
CA ALA A 10 -4.95 -4.14 5.53
C ALA A 10 -4.97 -2.64 5.28
N SER A 11 -4.01 -1.92 5.85
CA SER A 11 -3.86 -0.48 5.66
C SER A 11 -3.69 -0.14 4.18
N ASN A 12 -2.89 -0.90 3.46
CA ASN A 12 -2.65 -0.64 2.05
C ASN A 12 -3.87 -0.91 1.18
N ILE A 13 -4.73 -1.86 1.57
CA ILE A 13 -5.98 -2.07 0.87
C ILE A 13 -6.86 -0.82 0.98
N PHE A 14 -7.02 -0.26 2.18
CA PHE A 14 -7.78 0.96 2.37
C PHE A 14 -7.13 2.15 1.66
N MET A 15 -5.81 2.26 1.73
CA MET A 15 -5.09 3.35 1.07
C MET A 15 -5.28 3.30 -0.44
N THR A 16 -5.19 2.10 -1.02
CA THR A 16 -5.38 1.94 -2.45
C THR A 16 -6.79 2.37 -2.87
N LEU A 17 -7.79 1.99 -2.08
CA LEU A 17 -9.17 2.43 -2.34
C LEU A 17 -9.31 3.94 -2.22
N ALA A 18 -8.67 4.54 -1.21
CA ALA A 18 -8.76 5.98 -1.00
C ALA A 18 -8.14 6.77 -2.16
N TRP A 19 -6.97 6.32 -2.63
CA TRP A 19 -6.23 7.06 -3.65
C TRP A 19 -6.68 6.75 -5.07
N TYR A 20 -7.13 5.52 -5.34
CA TYR A 20 -7.33 5.08 -6.72
C TYR A 20 -8.73 4.54 -7.00
N GLY A 21 -9.53 4.25 -5.97
CA GLY A 21 -10.86 3.70 -6.18
C GLY A 21 -11.77 4.62 -6.99
N HIS A 22 -11.57 5.94 -6.85
CA HIS A 22 -12.37 6.92 -7.55
C HIS A 22 -12.09 6.98 -9.06
N LEU A 23 -11.04 6.34 -9.52
CA LEU A 23 -10.69 6.40 -10.94
C LEU A 23 -11.76 5.79 -11.84
N LYS A 24 -12.57 4.89 -11.30
CA LYS A 24 -13.70 4.32 -12.03
C LYS A 24 -14.95 5.19 -12.01
N HIS A 25 -14.97 6.23 -11.20
CA HIS A 25 -16.16 7.05 -10.96
C HIS A 25 -15.87 8.50 -11.30
N THR A 26 -15.40 8.74 -12.52
CA THR A 26 -15.02 10.08 -12.96
C THR A 26 -16.23 10.99 -13.18
N ASP A 27 -17.45 10.44 -13.20
CA ASP A 27 -18.69 11.19 -13.33
C ASP A 27 -19.14 11.83 -12.02
N VAL A 28 -18.52 11.45 -10.88
CA VAL A 28 -18.84 12.02 -9.58
C VAL A 28 -18.05 13.32 -9.39
N PRO A 29 -18.67 14.39 -8.80
CA PRO A 29 -17.93 15.62 -8.56
C PRO A 29 -16.67 15.41 -7.73
N LEU A 30 -15.62 16.15 -8.06
CA LEU A 30 -14.33 15.99 -7.42
C LEU A 30 -14.38 16.19 -5.90
N TRP A 31 -15.12 17.23 -5.44
CA TRP A 31 -15.19 17.51 -4.01
C TRP A 31 -15.81 16.36 -3.23
N ARG A 32 -16.78 15.67 -3.84
CA ARG A 32 -17.45 14.51 -3.21
C ARG A 32 -16.47 13.35 -3.10
N MET A 33 -15.68 13.14 -4.15
CA MET A 33 -14.69 12.07 -4.12
C MET A 33 -13.59 12.34 -3.09
N ILE A 34 -13.21 13.59 -2.92
CA ILE A 34 -12.23 13.96 -1.89
C ILE A 34 -12.77 13.58 -0.51
N LEU A 35 -14.01 13.87 -0.22
CA LEU A 35 -14.62 13.55 1.07
C LEU A 35 -14.69 12.04 1.30
N ILE A 36 -15.10 11.29 0.27
CA ILE A 36 -15.21 9.84 0.37
C ILE A 36 -13.84 9.22 0.60
N SER A 37 -12.85 9.65 -0.18
CA SER A 37 -11.48 9.16 -0.04
C SER A 37 -10.89 9.50 1.32
N TRP A 38 -11.18 10.70 1.82
CA TRP A 38 -10.73 11.11 3.14
C TRP A 38 -11.30 10.19 4.23
N GLY A 39 -12.59 9.84 4.12
CA GLY A 39 -13.22 8.92 5.06
C GLY A 39 -12.57 7.53 5.03
N ILE A 40 -12.24 7.05 3.84
CA ILE A 40 -11.54 5.77 3.69
C ILE A 40 -10.14 5.86 4.30
N ALA A 41 -9.44 6.98 4.07
CA ALA A 41 -8.10 7.19 4.61
C ALA A 41 -8.10 7.24 6.14
N PHE A 42 -9.20 7.67 6.75
CA PHE A 42 -9.32 7.65 8.21
C PHE A 42 -9.15 6.21 8.73
N PHE A 43 -9.83 5.26 8.10
CA PHE A 43 -9.70 3.85 8.48
C PHE A 43 -8.29 3.34 8.21
N GLU A 44 -7.69 3.79 7.11
CA GLU A 44 -6.30 3.44 6.79
C GLU A 44 -5.37 3.88 7.89
N TYR A 45 -5.52 5.09 8.41
CA TYR A 45 -4.70 5.58 9.50
C TYR A 45 -4.86 4.76 10.76
N CYS A 46 -6.07 4.27 11.05
CA CYS A 46 -6.31 3.43 12.22
C CYS A 46 -5.52 2.12 12.14
N LEU A 47 -5.13 1.71 10.95
CA LEU A 47 -4.33 0.50 10.74
C LEU A 47 -2.85 0.83 10.56
N GLN A 48 -2.56 1.92 9.84
CA GLN A 48 -1.19 2.28 9.46
C GLN A 48 -0.37 2.75 10.67
N VAL A 49 -0.93 3.63 11.48
CA VAL A 49 -0.20 4.19 12.61
C VAL A 49 0.16 3.11 13.62
N PRO A 50 -0.79 2.25 14.05
CA PRO A 50 -0.41 1.13 14.93
C PRO A 50 0.59 0.19 14.27
N ALA A 51 0.48 -0.07 12.96
CA ALA A 51 1.41 -0.95 12.28
C ALA A 51 2.84 -0.41 12.37
N ASN A 52 3.01 0.87 12.12
CA ASN A 52 4.33 1.50 12.18
C ASN A 52 4.87 1.49 13.60
N ARG A 53 4.02 1.75 14.59
CA ARG A 53 4.44 1.75 15.98
C ARG A 53 4.88 0.35 16.43
N PHE A 54 4.08 -0.67 16.13
CA PHE A 54 4.42 -2.04 16.49
C PHE A 54 5.71 -2.49 15.79
N GLY A 55 5.86 -2.12 14.52
CA GLY A 55 7.07 -2.47 13.79
C GLY A 55 8.31 -1.84 14.39
N PHE A 56 8.22 -0.55 14.74
CA PHE A 56 9.34 0.15 15.34
C PHE A 56 9.69 -0.44 16.70
N MET A 57 8.67 -0.78 17.50
CA MET A 57 8.89 -1.39 18.82
C MET A 57 9.48 -2.80 18.71
N ASN A 58 9.26 -3.48 17.59
CA ASN A 58 9.80 -4.82 17.34
C ASN A 58 11.18 -4.80 16.69
N GLY A 59 11.80 -3.63 16.59
CA GLY A 59 13.18 -3.52 16.15
C GLY A 59 13.34 -3.07 14.70
N PHE A 60 12.26 -2.81 13.97
CA PHE A 60 12.39 -2.27 12.62
C PHE A 60 12.79 -0.80 12.69
N SER A 61 13.73 -0.41 11.83
CA SER A 61 14.04 1.01 11.66
C SER A 61 12.94 1.66 10.81
N GLY A 62 12.91 3.00 10.85
CA GLY A 62 11.98 3.74 10.00
C GLY A 62 12.17 3.44 8.52
N CYS A 63 13.42 3.31 8.07
CA CYS A 63 13.70 2.97 6.69
C CYS A 63 13.21 1.58 6.32
N GLN A 64 13.38 0.62 7.23
CA GLN A 64 12.91 -0.75 6.98
C GLN A 64 11.38 -0.80 6.88
N LEU A 65 10.70 -0.05 7.75
CA LEU A 65 9.24 0.04 7.70
C LEU A 65 8.76 0.65 6.38
N LYS A 66 9.42 1.71 5.94
CA LYS A 66 9.05 2.37 4.70
C LYS A 66 9.25 1.46 3.49
N MET A 67 10.38 0.77 3.42
CA MET A 67 10.65 -0.12 2.29
C MET A 67 9.68 -1.30 2.27
N THR A 68 9.39 -1.87 3.44
CA THR A 68 8.41 -2.95 3.52
C THR A 68 7.04 -2.47 3.07
N GLN A 69 6.66 -1.27 3.49
CA GLN A 69 5.39 -0.67 3.12
C GLN A 69 5.31 -0.45 1.61
N GLU A 70 6.38 0.04 0.99
CA GLU A 70 6.39 0.26 -0.46
C GLU A 70 6.22 -1.07 -1.23
N ALA A 71 6.89 -2.13 -0.76
CA ALA A 71 6.75 -3.44 -1.38
C ALA A 71 5.30 -3.93 -1.30
N ILE A 72 4.70 -3.83 -0.11
CA ILE A 72 3.32 -4.24 0.10
C ILE A 72 2.38 -3.38 -0.75
N THR A 73 2.63 -2.07 -0.79
CA THR A 73 1.81 -1.14 -1.57
C THR A 73 1.78 -1.52 -3.04
N LEU A 74 2.92 -1.83 -3.62
CA LEU A 74 2.96 -2.17 -5.04
C LEU A 74 2.29 -3.50 -5.34
N VAL A 75 2.44 -4.48 -4.46
CA VAL A 75 1.75 -5.77 -4.63
C VAL A 75 0.23 -5.58 -4.54
N VAL A 76 -0.23 -4.87 -3.52
CA VAL A 76 -1.67 -4.60 -3.34
C VAL A 76 -2.22 -3.81 -4.51
N PHE A 77 -1.50 -2.77 -4.93
CA PHE A 77 -1.95 -1.94 -6.04
C PHE A 77 -2.00 -2.72 -7.35
N SER A 78 -1.03 -3.60 -7.59
CA SER A 78 -1.03 -4.40 -8.81
C SER A 78 -2.23 -5.32 -8.89
N VAL A 79 -2.58 -5.97 -7.78
CA VAL A 79 -3.78 -6.81 -7.72
C VAL A 79 -5.02 -5.94 -7.95
N PHE A 80 -5.08 -4.78 -7.31
CA PHE A 80 -6.20 -3.87 -7.47
C PHE A 80 -6.33 -3.39 -8.91
N ALA A 81 -5.23 -3.02 -9.55
CA ALA A 81 -5.25 -2.51 -10.92
C ALA A 81 -5.74 -3.59 -11.89
N ILE A 82 -5.30 -4.83 -11.71
CA ILE A 82 -5.72 -5.91 -12.58
C ILE A 82 -7.20 -6.24 -12.39
N ILE A 83 -7.66 -6.32 -11.14
CA ILE A 83 -9.01 -6.78 -10.83
C ILE A 83 -10.02 -5.65 -10.95
N TYR A 84 -9.74 -4.50 -10.36
CA TYR A 84 -10.70 -3.40 -10.25
C TYR A 84 -10.65 -2.46 -11.44
N LEU A 85 -9.45 -2.00 -11.79
CA LEU A 85 -9.27 -1.09 -12.92
C LEU A 85 -9.21 -1.83 -14.25
N LYS A 86 -9.05 -3.16 -14.22
CA LYS A 86 -8.98 -4.03 -15.39
C LYS A 86 -7.87 -3.63 -16.35
N GLU A 87 -6.74 -3.21 -15.81
CA GLU A 87 -5.57 -2.90 -16.60
C GLU A 87 -4.81 -4.18 -16.94
N PRO A 88 -4.22 -4.25 -18.16
CA PRO A 88 -3.44 -5.44 -18.54
C PRO A 88 -2.15 -5.50 -17.74
N PHE A 89 -1.73 -6.74 -17.42
CA PHE A 89 -0.48 -6.98 -16.73
C PHE A 89 0.63 -7.15 -17.75
N HIS A 90 1.70 -6.35 -17.60
CA HIS A 90 2.84 -6.38 -18.51
C HIS A 90 4.06 -6.99 -17.82
N TRP A 91 4.93 -7.62 -18.63
CA TRP A 91 6.17 -8.20 -18.09
C TRP A 91 7.05 -7.15 -17.40
N ARG A 92 6.90 -5.89 -17.80
CA ARG A 92 7.66 -4.80 -17.16
C ARG A 92 7.36 -4.68 -15.68
N TYR A 93 6.16 -5.01 -15.28
CA TYR A 93 5.79 -5.00 -13.86
C TYR A 93 6.57 -6.04 -13.08
N LEU A 94 6.80 -7.22 -13.69
CA LEU A 94 7.60 -8.26 -13.04
C LEU A 94 9.04 -7.80 -12.82
N VAL A 95 9.63 -7.14 -13.81
CA VAL A 95 10.98 -6.60 -13.67
C VAL A 95 11.03 -5.54 -12.57
N SER A 96 10.06 -4.65 -12.54
CA SER A 96 9.97 -3.61 -11.51
C SER A 96 9.87 -4.22 -10.12
N PHE A 97 9.04 -5.25 -9.96
CA PHE A 97 8.90 -5.92 -8.67
C PHE A 97 10.20 -6.62 -8.26
N ALA A 98 10.92 -7.20 -9.21
CA ALA A 98 12.19 -7.83 -8.92
C ALA A 98 13.18 -6.82 -8.33
N PHE A 99 13.26 -5.63 -8.92
CA PHE A 99 14.12 -4.57 -8.38
C PHE A 99 13.66 -4.12 -7.00
N LEU A 100 12.36 -4.01 -6.80
CA LEU A 100 11.83 -3.59 -5.50
C LEU A 100 12.14 -4.62 -4.42
N PHE A 101 11.93 -5.91 -4.71
CA PHE A 101 12.25 -6.96 -3.75
C PHE A 101 13.74 -7.01 -3.47
N GLY A 102 14.58 -6.72 -4.47
CA GLY A 102 16.01 -6.57 -4.25
C GLY A 102 16.32 -5.43 -3.29
N ALA A 103 15.62 -4.31 -3.44
CA ALA A 103 15.80 -3.17 -2.53
C ALA A 103 15.43 -3.54 -1.10
N VAL A 104 14.31 -4.26 -0.91
CA VAL A 104 13.90 -4.70 0.42
C VAL A 104 14.95 -5.64 1.02
N TYR A 105 15.46 -6.56 0.21
CA TYR A 105 16.48 -7.50 0.66
C TYR A 105 17.71 -6.76 1.21
N PHE A 106 18.20 -5.77 0.46
CA PHE A 106 19.37 -5.01 0.91
C PHE A 106 19.06 -4.16 2.13
N MET A 107 17.84 -3.67 2.26
CA MET A 107 17.46 -2.88 3.44
C MET A 107 17.53 -3.71 4.72
N PHE A 108 17.24 -5.01 4.65
CA PHE A 108 17.25 -5.89 5.81
C PHE A 108 18.56 -6.65 5.98
N LYS A 109 19.45 -6.58 4.98
CA LYS A 109 20.75 -7.24 5.08
C LYS A 109 21.64 -6.48 6.03
N LYS A 110 22.29 -7.24 6.91
CA LYS A 110 23.23 -6.66 7.87
C LYS A 110 24.66 -6.69 7.36
#